data_a9b44b75b53a2dca834b604c09c7e045
#
_entry.id   a9b44b75b53a2dca834b604c09c7e045
#
_cell.length_a   1.000
_cell.length_b   1.000
_cell.length_c   1.000
_cell.angle_alpha   90.00
_cell.angle_beta   90.00
_cell.angle_gamma   90.00
#
_symmetry.space_group_name_H-M   'P 1'
#
loop_
_entity.id
_entity.type
_entity.pdbx_description
1 polymer ?
#
loop_
_entity_poly.entity_id
_entity_poly.type
_entity_poly.pdbx_seq_one_letter_code
_entity_poly.pdbx_strand_id
1 'polypeptide(L)'
;MNPIDIINKYYPEENELRHILLTHSRSVADKSLWIADRHPELSLDKDFLYEAAMLHEIGIFLTDAAGIHCFGDKPYICHGYLGADLIRGEGYPRHALVCERHTGAGLSLEGIIAQDLPVPHREMVPVSLEEQAICFADKFYSK
;
A
#
# COMPACT_ATOMS: atom_id res chain seq x y z
N MET A 1 -15.06 -1.29 7.49
CA MET A 1 -15.02 -1.39 6.01
C MET A 1 -14.51 -2.77 5.61
N ASN A 2 -14.97 -3.34 4.50
CA ASN A 2 -14.42 -4.59 3.99
C ASN A 2 -13.48 -4.32 2.80
N PRO A 3 -12.16 -4.48 2.96
CA PRO A 3 -11.21 -4.19 1.90
C PRO A 3 -11.38 -5.08 0.67
N ILE A 4 -11.92 -6.29 0.84
CA ILE A 4 -12.16 -7.20 -0.29
C ILE A 4 -13.18 -6.61 -1.27
N ASP A 5 -14.18 -5.88 -0.78
CA ASP A 5 -15.17 -5.22 -1.66
C ASP A 5 -14.49 -4.20 -2.57
N ILE A 6 -13.55 -3.43 -2.05
CA ILE A 6 -12.78 -2.46 -2.83
C ILE A 6 -11.85 -3.17 -3.81
N ILE A 7 -11.16 -4.22 -3.37
CA ILE A 7 -10.31 -5.03 -4.24
C ILE A 7 -11.13 -5.62 -5.39
N ASN A 8 -12.31 -6.15 -5.11
CA ASN A 8 -13.19 -6.71 -6.14
C ASN A 8 -13.60 -5.68 -7.19
N LYS A 9 -13.74 -4.42 -6.78
CA LYS A 9 -14.09 -3.33 -7.71
C LYS A 9 -12.98 -3.07 -8.73
N TYR A 10 -11.74 -3.05 -8.31
CA TYR A 10 -10.60 -2.72 -9.18
C TYR A 10 -9.92 -3.95 -9.79
N TYR A 11 -10.09 -5.12 -9.19
CA TYR A 11 -9.52 -6.39 -9.64
C TYR A 11 -10.64 -7.45 -9.74
N PRO A 12 -11.62 -7.23 -10.66
CA PRO A 12 -12.80 -8.10 -10.72
C PRO A 12 -12.52 -9.50 -11.28
N GLU A 13 -11.43 -9.66 -12.03
CA GLU A 13 -11.09 -10.92 -12.70
C GLU A 13 -10.17 -11.76 -11.82
N GLU A 14 -10.46 -13.05 -11.71
CA GLU A 14 -9.59 -14.01 -11.05
C GLU A 14 -8.45 -14.42 -11.98
N ASN A 15 -7.37 -13.61 -11.97
CA ASN A 15 -6.19 -13.78 -12.80
C ASN A 15 -4.92 -13.75 -11.94
N GLU A 16 -3.76 -13.88 -12.59
CA GLU A 16 -2.46 -13.86 -11.89
C GLU A 16 -2.22 -12.57 -11.13
N LEU A 17 -2.58 -11.43 -11.71
CA LEU A 17 -2.38 -10.14 -11.03
C LEU A 17 -3.16 -10.07 -9.73
N ARG A 18 -4.44 -10.46 -9.74
CA ARG A 18 -5.26 -10.49 -8.53
C ARG A 18 -4.67 -11.46 -7.49
N HIS A 19 -4.19 -12.62 -7.93
CA HIS A 19 -3.56 -13.59 -7.05
C HIS A 19 -2.31 -13.01 -6.38
N ILE A 20 -1.45 -12.36 -7.15
CA ILE A 20 -0.23 -11.70 -6.65
C ILE A 20 -0.60 -10.62 -5.62
N LEU A 21 -1.56 -9.77 -5.94
CA LEU A 21 -2.03 -8.71 -5.05
C LEU A 21 -2.52 -9.28 -3.72
N LEU A 22 -3.43 -10.26 -3.77
CA LEU A 22 -4.03 -10.83 -2.56
C LEU A 22 -3.00 -11.57 -1.72
N THR A 23 -2.12 -12.35 -2.34
CA THR A 23 -1.08 -13.10 -1.62
C THR A 23 -0.15 -12.16 -0.87
N HIS A 24 0.36 -11.14 -1.55
CA HIS A 24 1.25 -10.16 -0.94
C HIS A 24 0.54 -9.37 0.16
N SER A 25 -0.65 -8.86 -0.13
CA SER A 25 -1.38 -8.02 0.82
C SER A 25 -1.78 -8.78 2.09
N ARG A 26 -2.19 -10.04 1.95
CA ARG A 26 -2.51 -10.90 3.12
C ARG A 26 -1.28 -11.16 3.96
N SER A 27 -0.13 -11.41 3.34
CA SER A 27 1.13 -11.59 4.07
C SER A 27 1.48 -10.35 4.87
N VAL A 28 1.34 -9.16 4.29
CA VAL A 28 1.61 -7.90 4.97
C VAL A 28 0.59 -7.66 6.08
N ALA A 29 -0.68 -7.96 5.86
CA ALA A 29 -1.72 -7.83 6.89
C ALA A 29 -1.43 -8.76 8.08
N ASP A 30 -1.11 -10.02 7.82
CA ASP A 30 -0.80 -11.00 8.87
C ASP A 30 0.42 -10.55 9.69
N LYS A 31 1.47 -10.06 9.03
CA LYS A 31 2.68 -9.58 9.72
C LYS A 31 2.36 -8.34 10.55
N SER A 32 1.56 -7.42 10.04
CA SER A 32 1.17 -6.21 10.77
C SER A 32 0.37 -6.55 12.03
N LEU A 33 -0.56 -7.50 11.92
CA LEU A 33 -1.34 -7.97 13.08
C LEU A 33 -0.45 -8.72 14.08
N TRP A 34 0.53 -9.49 13.61
CA TRP A 34 1.51 -10.14 14.46
C TRP A 34 2.30 -9.11 15.27
N ILE A 35 2.71 -8.00 14.65
CA ILE A 35 3.39 -6.90 15.34
C ILE A 35 2.48 -6.31 16.44
N ALA A 36 1.22 -6.05 16.10
CA ALA A 36 0.26 -5.50 17.06
C ALA A 36 0.06 -6.41 18.27
N ASP A 37 -0.02 -7.71 18.04
CA ASP A 37 -0.22 -8.70 19.12
C ASP A 37 1.01 -8.81 20.02
N ARG A 38 2.21 -8.64 19.47
CA ARG A 38 3.47 -8.71 20.21
C ARG A 38 3.81 -7.42 20.95
N HIS A 39 3.20 -6.31 20.56
CA HIS A 39 3.48 -4.99 21.10
C HIS A 39 2.19 -4.28 21.53
N PRO A 40 1.46 -4.85 22.54
CA PRO A 40 0.23 -4.24 23.00
C PRO A 40 0.41 -2.83 23.57
N GLU A 41 1.64 -2.49 24.02
CA GLU A 41 1.97 -1.15 24.50
C GLU A 41 1.85 -0.07 23.44
N LEU A 42 1.90 -0.43 22.16
CA LEU A 42 1.73 0.52 21.04
C LEU A 42 0.27 0.87 20.78
N SER A 43 -0.66 0.10 21.32
CA SER A 43 -2.11 0.32 21.15
C SER A 43 -2.53 0.49 19.69
N LEU A 44 -2.00 -0.35 18.80
CA LEU A 44 -2.29 -0.27 17.36
C LEU A 44 -3.77 -0.62 17.10
N ASP A 45 -4.37 0.12 16.17
CA ASP A 45 -5.73 -0.11 15.69
C ASP A 45 -5.73 -1.31 14.74
N LYS A 46 -6.09 -2.50 15.24
CA LYS A 46 -5.99 -3.75 14.48
C LYS A 46 -6.92 -3.80 13.28
N ASP A 47 -8.13 -3.27 13.39
CA ASP A 47 -9.07 -3.24 12.26
C ASP A 47 -8.50 -2.38 11.15
N PHE A 48 -7.97 -1.22 11.48
CA PHE A 48 -7.32 -0.33 10.51
C PHE A 48 -6.07 -1.00 9.90
N LEU A 49 -5.24 -1.65 10.70
CA LEU A 49 -4.05 -2.36 10.20
C LEU A 49 -4.42 -3.38 9.13
N TYR A 50 -5.42 -4.20 9.41
CA TYR A 50 -5.89 -5.21 8.46
C TYR A 50 -6.39 -4.56 7.17
N GLU A 51 -7.29 -3.59 7.30
CA GLU A 51 -7.91 -2.92 6.16
C GLU A 51 -6.87 -2.22 5.30
N ALA A 52 -6.00 -1.43 5.91
CA ALA A 52 -5.01 -0.65 5.19
C ALA A 52 -3.92 -1.52 4.57
N ALA A 53 -3.49 -2.58 5.27
CA ALA A 53 -2.52 -3.52 4.71
C ALA A 53 -3.09 -4.23 3.48
N MET A 54 -4.36 -4.62 3.52
CA MET A 54 -5.02 -5.25 2.36
C MET A 54 -5.12 -4.31 1.17
N LEU A 55 -5.14 -2.99 1.39
CA LEU A 55 -5.33 -1.99 0.34
C LEU A 55 -4.05 -1.31 -0.12
N HIS A 56 -2.91 -1.51 0.57
CA HIS A 56 -1.72 -0.68 0.33
C HIS A 56 -1.15 -0.78 -1.09
N GLU A 57 -1.37 -1.89 -1.77
CA GLU A 57 -0.88 -2.16 -3.12
C GLU A 57 -1.95 -1.95 -4.21
N ILE A 58 -3.10 -1.39 -3.88
CA ILE A 58 -4.26 -1.32 -4.79
C ILE A 58 -3.93 -0.65 -6.13
N GLY A 59 -2.94 0.23 -6.17
CA GLY A 59 -2.58 1.00 -7.36
C GLY A 59 -1.69 0.29 -8.36
N ILE A 60 -1.21 -0.93 -8.09
CA ILE A 60 -0.20 -1.57 -8.95
C ILE A 60 -0.69 -1.81 -10.39
N PHE A 61 -1.99 -2.05 -10.60
CA PHE A 61 -2.52 -2.31 -11.94
C PHE A 61 -2.38 -1.12 -12.89
N LEU A 62 -2.20 0.09 -12.35
CA LEU A 62 -2.03 1.31 -13.14
C LEU A 62 -0.58 1.50 -13.62
N THR A 63 0.32 0.64 -13.20
CA THR A 63 1.75 0.76 -13.50
C THR A 63 2.23 -0.28 -14.50
N ASP A 64 3.41 0.00 -15.09
CA ASP A 64 4.10 -0.89 -16.02
C ASP A 64 5.09 -1.75 -15.23
N ALA A 65 4.72 -3.00 -14.98
CA ALA A 65 5.53 -3.98 -14.28
C ALA A 65 5.14 -5.39 -14.77
N ALA A 66 5.62 -5.75 -15.96
CA ALA A 66 5.24 -7.00 -16.63
C ALA A 66 5.56 -8.25 -15.81
N GLY A 67 6.63 -8.21 -15.01
CA GLY A 67 7.04 -9.33 -14.14
C GLY A 67 5.99 -9.72 -13.10
N ILE A 68 5.09 -8.83 -12.75
CA ILE A 68 3.96 -9.09 -11.84
C ILE A 68 2.61 -8.88 -12.53
N HIS A 69 2.58 -8.99 -13.84
CA HIS A 69 1.36 -8.91 -14.68
C HIS A 69 0.66 -7.55 -14.59
N CYS A 70 1.41 -6.46 -14.39
CA CYS A 70 0.90 -5.10 -14.44
C CYS A 70 1.23 -4.49 -15.80
N PHE A 71 0.19 -4.08 -16.54
CA PHE A 71 0.32 -3.55 -17.90
C PHE A 71 -0.28 -2.15 -18.04
N GLY A 72 -0.18 -1.34 -16.98
CA GLY A 72 -0.50 0.07 -17.02
C GLY A 72 0.62 0.87 -17.69
N ASP A 73 0.51 2.19 -17.67
CA ASP A 73 1.42 3.09 -18.38
C ASP A 73 2.32 3.93 -17.46
N LYS A 74 2.10 3.90 -16.15
CA LYS A 74 2.88 4.68 -15.20
C LYS A 74 4.08 3.90 -14.69
N PRO A 75 5.18 4.59 -14.32
CA PRO A 75 6.31 3.93 -13.63
C PRO A 75 5.84 3.26 -12.33
N TYR A 76 6.45 2.13 -12.00
CA TYR A 76 6.04 1.36 -10.81
C TYR A 76 6.11 2.17 -9.51
N ILE A 77 7.06 3.09 -9.40
CA ILE A 77 7.19 3.95 -8.21
C ILE A 77 5.93 4.79 -7.94
N CYS A 78 5.08 4.96 -8.95
CA CYS A 78 3.84 5.73 -8.83
C CYS A 78 2.71 4.97 -8.13
N HIS A 79 2.85 3.66 -7.90
CA HIS A 79 1.72 2.84 -7.42
C HIS A 79 1.18 3.30 -6.07
N GLY A 80 2.03 3.84 -5.20
CA GLY A 80 1.60 4.30 -3.88
C GLY A 80 0.63 5.47 -3.96
N TYR A 81 1.01 6.57 -4.62
CA TYR A 81 0.14 7.72 -4.71
C TYR A 81 -1.09 7.47 -5.60
N LEU A 82 -0.93 6.67 -6.65
CA LEU A 82 -2.06 6.30 -7.50
C LEU A 82 -3.11 5.49 -6.72
N GLY A 83 -2.64 4.53 -5.93
CA GLY A 83 -3.51 3.77 -5.04
C GLY A 83 -4.16 4.66 -3.98
N ALA A 84 -3.42 5.61 -3.43
CA ALA A 84 -3.95 6.57 -2.47
C ALA A 84 -5.10 7.39 -3.08
N ASP A 85 -4.95 7.83 -4.32
CA ASP A 85 -6.01 8.59 -5.00
C ASP A 85 -7.29 7.77 -5.16
N LEU A 86 -7.16 6.47 -5.50
CA LEU A 86 -8.30 5.56 -5.58
C LEU A 86 -9.00 5.43 -4.23
N ILE A 87 -8.25 5.24 -3.16
CA ILE A 87 -8.79 5.02 -1.81
C ILE A 87 -9.41 6.29 -1.24
N ARG A 88 -8.85 7.48 -1.54
CA ARG A 88 -9.49 8.75 -1.20
C ARG A 88 -10.82 8.90 -1.91
N GLY A 89 -10.88 8.51 -3.18
CA GLY A 89 -12.10 8.51 -3.96
C GLY A 89 -13.18 7.59 -3.40
N GLU A 90 -12.78 6.52 -2.73
CA GLU A 90 -13.70 5.61 -2.04
C GLU A 90 -14.14 6.15 -0.66
N GLY A 91 -13.58 7.26 -0.20
CA GLY A 91 -13.98 7.90 1.07
C GLY A 91 -13.14 7.51 2.28
N TYR A 92 -11.92 6.99 2.07
CA TYR A 92 -11.06 6.49 3.15
C TYR A 92 -9.70 7.20 3.18
N PRO A 93 -9.65 8.47 3.58
CA PRO A 93 -8.41 9.26 3.54
C PRO A 93 -7.30 8.73 4.45
N ARG A 94 -7.64 8.14 5.59
CA ARG A 94 -6.65 7.58 6.50
C ARG A 94 -5.97 6.35 5.88
N HIS A 95 -6.75 5.49 5.23
CA HIS A 95 -6.23 4.30 4.53
C HIS A 95 -5.40 4.73 3.31
N ALA A 96 -5.79 5.79 2.64
CA ALA A 96 -5.05 6.33 1.51
C ALA A 96 -3.63 6.76 1.89
N LEU A 97 -3.42 7.29 3.08
CA LEU A 97 -2.09 7.67 3.56
C LEU A 97 -1.16 6.46 3.69
N VAL A 98 -1.68 5.29 4.03
CA VAL A 98 -0.88 4.05 4.05
C VAL A 98 -0.42 3.70 2.64
N CYS A 99 -1.31 3.76 1.66
CA CYS A 99 -0.95 3.53 0.26
C CYS A 99 0.17 4.47 -0.19
N GLU A 100 0.01 5.75 0.08
CA GLU A 100 0.93 6.80 -0.38
C GLU A 100 2.30 6.71 0.28
N ARG A 101 2.37 6.26 1.54
CA ARG A 101 3.58 6.38 2.38
C ARG A 101 4.34 5.08 2.58
N HIS A 102 4.02 4.02 1.83
CA HIS A 102 4.65 2.71 2.04
C HIS A 102 5.82 2.42 1.10
N THR A 103 5.99 3.16 0.01
CA THR A 103 7.03 2.89 -1.00
C THR A 103 8.42 3.02 -0.40
N GLY A 104 9.20 1.95 -0.48
CA GLY A 104 10.50 1.91 0.21
C GLY A 104 10.33 2.12 1.72
N ALA A 105 11.11 3.00 2.30
CA ALA A 105 10.95 3.46 3.68
C ALA A 105 10.13 4.76 3.75
N GLY A 106 9.40 5.06 2.68
CA GLY A 106 8.74 6.34 2.42
C GLY A 106 9.56 7.19 1.47
N LEU A 107 8.90 8.11 0.79
CA LEU A 107 9.54 9.04 -0.14
C LEU A 107 9.53 10.43 0.49
N SER A 108 10.71 10.91 0.90
CA SER A 108 10.82 12.28 1.42
C SER A 108 10.76 13.28 0.27
N LEU A 109 10.26 14.49 0.55
CA LEU A 109 10.23 15.57 -0.44
C LEU A 109 11.63 15.86 -0.97
N GLU A 110 12.63 15.90 -0.09
CA GLU A 110 14.02 16.13 -0.46
C GLU A 110 14.50 15.05 -1.44
N GLY A 111 14.23 13.76 -1.15
CA GLY A 111 14.61 12.65 -2.02
C GLY A 111 13.90 12.68 -3.36
N ILE A 112 12.61 13.03 -3.37
CA ILE A 112 11.82 13.16 -4.60
C ILE A 112 12.44 14.21 -5.53
N ILE A 113 12.78 15.37 -4.98
CA ILE A 113 13.41 16.46 -5.75
C ILE A 113 14.80 16.07 -6.21
N ALA A 114 15.63 15.53 -5.31
CA ALA A 114 17.02 15.17 -5.62
C ALA A 114 17.13 14.10 -6.73
N GLN A 115 16.19 13.16 -6.76
CA GLN A 115 16.17 12.07 -7.74
C GLN A 115 15.23 12.33 -8.92
N ASP A 116 14.56 13.48 -8.94
CA ASP A 116 13.59 13.84 -9.98
C ASP A 116 12.56 12.72 -10.20
N LEU A 117 11.95 12.22 -9.10
CA LEU A 117 11.01 11.13 -9.19
C LEU A 117 9.67 11.59 -9.78
N PRO A 118 9.01 10.77 -10.62
CA PRO A 118 7.75 11.13 -11.27
C PRO A 118 6.53 10.97 -10.35
N VAL A 119 6.60 11.57 -9.17
CA VAL A 119 5.57 11.50 -8.13
C VAL A 119 5.26 12.91 -7.63
N PRO A 120 4.12 13.12 -6.94
CA PRO A 120 3.83 14.43 -6.37
C PRO A 120 4.94 14.92 -5.45
N HIS A 121 5.24 16.22 -5.51
CA HIS A 121 6.29 16.84 -4.69
C HIS A 121 5.71 17.16 -3.31
N ARG A 122 5.68 16.18 -2.44
CA ARG A 122 5.28 16.32 -1.05
C ARG A 122 5.91 15.21 -0.23
N GLU A 123 5.94 15.39 1.09
CA GLU A 123 6.46 14.39 2.00
C GLU A 123 5.53 13.17 2.02
N MET A 124 6.06 12.00 1.69
CA MET A 124 5.29 10.74 1.66
C MET A 124 6.03 9.66 2.47
N VAL A 125 6.21 9.94 3.76
CA VAL A 125 6.85 9.01 4.71
C VAL A 125 5.85 8.58 5.79
N PRO A 126 5.98 7.34 6.33
CA PRO A 126 5.08 6.88 7.39
C PRO A 126 5.13 7.79 8.62
N VAL A 127 3.97 8.19 9.13
CA VAL A 127 3.84 9.07 10.30
C VAL A 127 3.21 8.36 11.48
N SER A 128 2.01 7.79 11.32
CA SER A 128 1.36 7.07 12.41
C SER A 128 2.07 5.75 12.68
N LEU A 129 1.86 5.20 13.89
CA LEU A 129 2.43 3.89 14.24
C LEU A 129 1.90 2.80 13.32
N GLU A 130 0.62 2.87 12.94
CA GLU A 130 0.05 1.92 11.99
C GLU A 130 0.71 2.01 10.62
N GLU A 131 0.94 3.21 10.10
CA GLU A 131 1.66 3.41 8.84
C GLU A 131 3.07 2.83 8.91
N GLN A 132 3.77 3.06 10.02
CA GLN A 132 5.11 2.53 10.24
C GLN A 132 5.11 1.01 10.30
N ALA A 133 4.16 0.41 11.01
CA ALA A 133 4.05 -1.04 11.14
C ALA A 133 3.82 -1.70 9.77
N ILE A 134 2.92 -1.17 8.96
CA ILE A 134 2.62 -1.71 7.63
C ILE A 134 3.82 -1.53 6.69
N CYS A 135 4.43 -0.36 6.68
CA CYS A 135 5.62 -0.08 5.86
C CYS A 135 6.76 -1.05 6.22
N PHE A 136 6.96 -1.30 7.50
CA PHE A 136 7.96 -2.27 7.99
C PHE A 136 7.59 -3.69 7.55
N ALA A 137 6.34 -4.11 7.75
CA ALA A 137 5.87 -5.45 7.40
C ALA A 137 6.02 -5.73 5.91
N ASP A 138 5.76 -4.74 5.06
CA ASP A 138 5.88 -4.85 3.60
C ASP A 138 7.29 -5.28 3.15
N LYS A 139 8.33 -4.92 3.92
CA LYS A 139 9.73 -5.23 3.57
C LYS A 139 10.07 -6.72 3.65
N PHE A 140 9.24 -7.53 4.33
CA PHE A 140 9.47 -8.97 4.46
C PHE A 140 9.00 -9.76 3.25
N TYR A 141 8.22 -9.15 2.34
CA TYR A 141 7.56 -9.88 1.26
C TYR A 141 7.77 -9.19 -0.09
N SER A 142 8.24 -9.97 -1.08
CA SER A 142 8.24 -9.54 -2.48
C SER A 142 7.03 -10.12 -3.21
N LYS A 143 6.74 -9.56 -4.38
CA LYS A 143 5.63 -10.04 -5.21
C LYS A 143 6.10 -11.07 -6.24
#